data_156e3e65aa8c7fcbe53f1a5d3918d566
#
_entry.id   156e3e65aa8c7fcbe53f1a5d3918d566
#
_cell.length_a   1.000
_cell.length_b   1.000
_cell.length_c   1.000
_cell.angle_alpha   90.00
_cell.angle_beta   90.00
_cell.angle_gamma   90.00
#
_symmetry.space_group_name_H-M   'P 1'
#
loop_
_entity.id
_entity.type
_entity.pdbx_description
1 polymer ?
#
loop_
_entity_poly.entity_id
_entity_poly.type
_entity_poly.pdbx_seq_one_letter_code
_entity_poly.pdbx_strand_id
1 'polypeptide(L)'
;MFDNFVNNESLSRGDWAIVRAGTGTVEAHDGLHLKVTGGDNLRAYHNAQICDYGGLHGWTMKWQPPLRMTVTAWADQPYAGTAGFGFWNHPFSPDARRLPRLPAAIWFFFAAPPNDMRLALDVAGHGWKASTLDAAHLRAAALAPTAPALMLLMRAPSLYRRLWRRIQPILKVSERALDPALLGERHTYRIDWLKDGARWYVDDRLVLESPYSPRGALGFVAWIDNQYAVAVPKGIFGWGITPLTRAQSLHIDDVRIEPL
;
A
#
# COMPACT_ATOMS: atom_id res chain seq x y z
N MET A 1 -17.62 -0.26 9.48
CA MET A 1 -17.24 1.16 9.26
C MET A 1 -17.68 1.56 7.87
N PHE A 2 -18.33 2.68 7.74
CA PHE A 2 -18.72 3.27 6.45
C PHE A 2 -18.54 4.78 6.52
N ASP A 3 -17.91 5.37 5.51
CA ASP A 3 -17.78 6.82 5.37
C ASP A 3 -17.87 7.20 3.88
N ASN A 4 -18.69 8.18 3.57
CA ASN A 4 -18.88 8.74 2.23
C ASN A 4 -18.33 10.17 2.12
N PHE A 5 -17.63 10.65 3.14
CA PHE A 5 -16.88 11.91 3.15
C PHE A 5 -17.67 13.13 2.65
N VAL A 6 -18.92 13.27 3.08
CA VAL A 6 -19.82 14.36 2.62
C VAL A 6 -19.24 15.75 2.90
N ASN A 7 -18.52 15.91 4.02
CA ASN A 7 -17.89 17.17 4.40
C ASN A 7 -16.68 16.93 5.32
N ASN A 8 -15.93 17.98 5.62
CA ASN A 8 -14.77 17.89 6.51
C ASN A 8 -15.09 17.48 7.95
N GLU A 9 -16.34 17.56 8.39
CA GLU A 9 -16.74 17.06 9.72
C GLU A 9 -16.63 15.53 9.80
N SER A 10 -16.82 14.82 8.68
CA SER A 10 -16.62 13.36 8.65
C SER A 10 -15.19 12.96 9.01
N LEU A 11 -14.19 13.74 8.63
CA LEU A 11 -12.79 13.54 9.03
C LEU A 11 -12.54 13.84 10.52
N SER A 12 -13.39 14.65 11.14
CA SER A 12 -13.24 15.10 12.53
C SER A 12 -13.93 14.18 13.55
N ARG A 13 -14.72 13.19 13.10
CA ARG A 13 -15.48 12.28 13.99
C ARG A 13 -14.62 11.30 14.79
N GLY A 14 -13.28 11.36 14.64
CA GLY A 14 -12.34 10.54 15.42
C GLY A 14 -12.02 9.17 14.82
N ASP A 15 -12.65 8.80 13.72
CA ASP A 15 -12.39 7.55 13.03
C ASP A 15 -11.13 7.61 12.15
N TRP A 16 -10.73 8.83 11.74
CA TRP A 16 -9.63 9.09 10.84
C TRP A 16 -8.53 9.94 11.46
N ALA A 17 -7.30 9.50 11.33
CA ALA A 17 -6.11 10.33 11.53
C ALA A 17 -5.61 10.83 10.19
N ILE A 18 -5.37 12.14 10.09
CA ILE A 18 -4.85 12.80 8.91
C ILE A 18 -3.34 12.93 9.05
N VAL A 19 -2.59 12.47 8.04
CA VAL A 19 -1.14 12.63 7.96
C VAL A 19 -0.80 13.44 6.71
N ARG A 20 -0.12 14.58 6.90
CA ARG A 20 0.27 15.48 5.81
C ARG A 20 1.73 15.84 5.90
N ALA A 21 2.38 15.97 4.75
CA ALA A 21 3.72 16.53 4.63
C ALA A 21 3.82 17.44 3.39
N GLY A 22 4.66 18.47 3.49
CA GLY A 22 4.85 19.41 2.40
C GLY A 22 3.56 20.08 1.95
N THR A 23 3.23 19.94 0.67
CA THR A 23 2.03 20.52 0.05
C THR A 23 0.80 19.61 0.10
N GLY A 24 0.87 18.52 0.87
CA GLY A 24 -0.24 17.58 0.97
C GLY A 24 -1.48 18.18 1.61
N THR A 25 -2.64 18.04 0.95
CA THR A 25 -3.95 18.42 1.47
C THR A 25 -4.88 17.22 1.54
N VAL A 26 -5.74 17.21 2.54
CA VAL A 26 -6.79 16.20 2.75
C VAL A 26 -8.07 16.97 2.99
N GLU A 27 -9.02 16.82 2.09
CA GLU A 27 -10.29 17.51 2.10
C GLU A 27 -11.43 16.52 1.88
N ALA A 28 -12.56 16.72 2.55
CA ALA A 28 -13.77 15.94 2.35
C ALA A 28 -14.92 16.88 1.97
N HIS A 29 -15.34 16.77 0.72
CA HIS A 29 -16.51 17.42 0.16
C HIS A 29 -16.97 16.58 -1.05
N ASP A 30 -18.17 16.01 -0.97
CA ASP A 30 -18.67 15.07 -1.98
C ASP A 30 -17.66 13.95 -2.32
N GLY A 31 -16.99 13.40 -1.28
CA GLY A 31 -15.90 12.46 -1.35
C GLY A 31 -14.64 12.96 -0.63
N LEU A 32 -13.63 12.11 -0.56
CA LEU A 32 -12.32 12.41 -0.01
C LEU A 32 -11.34 12.75 -1.13
N HIS A 33 -10.65 13.86 -0.98
CA HIS A 33 -9.63 14.34 -1.92
C HIS A 33 -8.27 14.38 -1.23
N LEU A 34 -7.40 13.46 -1.60
CA LEU A 34 -6.00 13.45 -1.19
C LEU A 34 -5.18 14.07 -2.31
N LYS A 35 -4.56 15.23 -2.07
CA LYS A 35 -3.86 15.98 -3.10
C LYS A 35 -2.44 16.34 -2.67
N VAL A 36 -1.51 16.25 -3.59
CA VAL A 36 -0.16 16.80 -3.47
C VAL A 36 0.15 17.70 -4.66
N THR A 37 0.83 18.81 -4.41
CA THR A 37 1.21 19.75 -5.46
C THR A 37 2.72 19.90 -5.51
N GLY A 38 3.27 20.24 -6.69
CA GLY A 38 4.65 20.66 -6.79
C GLY A 38 4.87 21.96 -6.02
N GLY A 39 6.08 22.16 -5.53
CA GLY A 39 6.51 23.38 -4.86
C GLY A 39 7.89 23.81 -5.36
N ASP A 40 8.42 24.91 -4.85
CA ASP A 40 9.73 25.45 -5.24
C ASP A 40 10.89 24.48 -4.93
N ASN A 41 10.71 23.64 -3.90
CA ASN A 41 11.69 22.62 -3.57
C ASN A 41 11.30 21.27 -4.18
N LEU A 42 11.85 20.97 -5.34
CA LEU A 42 11.64 19.71 -6.08
C LEU A 42 12.09 18.44 -5.32
N ARG A 43 12.83 18.59 -4.21
CA ARG A 43 13.29 17.49 -3.36
C ARG A 43 12.51 17.38 -2.06
N ALA A 44 11.46 18.18 -1.88
CA ALA A 44 10.62 18.09 -0.71
C ALA A 44 9.71 16.86 -0.78
N TYR A 45 9.54 16.23 0.36
CA TYR A 45 8.54 15.16 0.52
C TYR A 45 7.16 15.76 0.66
N HIS A 46 6.23 15.28 -0.15
CA HIS A 46 4.83 15.66 -0.13
C HIS A 46 3.98 14.41 0.09
N ASN A 47 3.04 14.48 1.03
CA ASN A 47 2.14 13.37 1.36
C ASN A 47 0.79 13.90 1.81
N ALA A 48 -0.27 13.24 1.34
CA ALA A 48 -1.63 13.38 1.83
C ALA A 48 -2.17 11.98 2.13
N GLN A 49 -2.60 11.74 3.37
CA GLN A 49 -2.99 10.40 3.83
C GLN A 49 -4.06 10.49 4.90
N ILE A 50 -4.98 9.53 4.89
CA ILE A 50 -5.81 9.17 6.02
C ILE A 50 -5.48 7.77 6.51
N CYS A 51 -5.66 7.53 7.81
CA CYS A 51 -5.57 6.20 8.38
C CYS A 51 -6.48 6.09 9.62
N ASP A 52 -6.84 4.87 9.99
CA ASP A 52 -7.75 4.61 11.12
C ASP A 52 -7.05 4.02 12.36
N TYR A 53 -5.73 4.04 12.36
CA TYR A 53 -4.87 3.46 13.41
C TYR A 53 -4.00 4.49 14.13
N GLY A 54 -4.01 5.74 13.68
CA GLY A 54 -3.30 6.85 14.34
C GLY A 54 -4.20 7.59 15.31
N GLY A 55 -3.68 8.00 16.45
CA GLY A 55 -4.43 8.82 17.43
C GLY A 55 -3.54 9.35 18.53
N LEU A 56 -4.09 10.24 19.38
CA LEU A 56 -3.41 10.86 20.52
C LEU A 56 -2.82 9.84 21.52
N HIS A 57 -3.42 8.65 21.60
CA HIS A 57 -3.06 7.60 22.57
C HIS A 57 -2.23 6.46 21.97
N GLY A 58 -1.73 6.62 20.75
CA GLY A 58 -0.91 5.61 20.05
C GLY A 58 -1.57 4.99 18.84
N TRP A 59 -0.97 3.94 18.34
CA TRP A 59 -1.32 3.28 17.10
C TRP A 59 -1.99 1.94 17.40
N THR A 60 -3.28 1.83 17.06
CA THR A 60 -4.07 0.62 17.30
C THR A 60 -4.51 0.02 15.98
N MET A 61 -3.90 -1.10 15.62
CA MET A 61 -4.33 -1.91 14.47
C MET A 61 -5.54 -2.74 14.88
N LYS A 62 -6.68 -2.57 14.20
CA LYS A 62 -7.96 -3.15 14.63
C LYS A 62 -8.57 -4.18 13.68
N TRP A 63 -8.13 -4.23 12.42
CA TRP A 63 -8.74 -5.07 11.41
C TRP A 63 -8.07 -6.43 11.31
N GLN A 64 -8.89 -7.47 11.31
CA GLN A 64 -8.49 -8.87 11.14
C GLN A 64 -9.50 -9.60 10.26
N PRO A 65 -9.08 -10.66 9.51
CA PRO A 65 -10.00 -11.45 8.72
C PRO A 65 -10.97 -12.28 9.63
N PRO A 66 -12.20 -12.61 9.17
CA PRO A 66 -12.71 -12.34 7.84
C PRO A 66 -13.40 -10.96 7.75
N LEU A 67 -13.10 -10.21 6.72
CA LEU A 67 -13.76 -8.94 6.44
C LEU A 67 -13.76 -8.59 4.94
N ARG A 68 -14.62 -7.67 4.55
CA ARG A 68 -14.67 -7.04 3.24
C ARG A 68 -14.32 -5.57 3.36
N MET A 69 -13.46 -5.10 2.49
CA MET A 69 -13.24 -3.69 2.20
C MET A 69 -13.79 -3.37 0.82
N THR A 70 -14.54 -2.30 0.71
CA THR A 70 -14.98 -1.72 -0.57
C THR A 70 -14.61 -0.26 -0.57
N VAL A 71 -13.98 0.20 -1.66
CA VAL A 71 -13.58 1.59 -1.88
C VAL A 71 -13.94 1.97 -3.30
N THR A 72 -14.66 3.07 -3.49
CA THR A 72 -14.87 3.67 -4.81
C THR A 72 -13.86 4.79 -4.99
N ALA A 73 -12.96 4.66 -5.98
CA ALA A 73 -11.83 5.57 -6.14
C ALA A 73 -11.42 5.76 -7.59
N TRP A 74 -10.77 6.90 -7.84
CA TRP A 74 -10.04 7.21 -9.09
C TRP A 74 -8.96 8.24 -8.83
N ALA A 75 -8.21 8.56 -9.86
CA ALA A 75 -7.07 9.43 -9.67
C ALA A 75 -6.69 10.22 -10.92
N ASP A 76 -6.17 11.43 -10.73
CA ASP A 76 -5.62 12.24 -11.82
C ASP A 76 -4.33 11.62 -12.36
N GLN A 77 -4.28 11.33 -13.65
CA GLN A 77 -3.12 10.73 -14.33
C GLN A 77 -2.26 11.77 -15.05
N PRO A 78 -0.94 11.52 -15.22
CA PRO A 78 -0.09 10.48 -14.64
C PRO A 78 0.44 10.86 -13.26
N TYR A 79 0.81 9.85 -12.48
CA TYR A 79 1.40 10.00 -11.16
C TYR A 79 2.93 10.02 -11.15
N ALA A 80 3.48 10.71 -10.13
CA ALA A 80 4.82 10.50 -9.63
C ALA A 80 4.73 10.00 -8.17
N GLY A 81 5.57 9.06 -7.77
CA GLY A 81 5.56 8.53 -6.41
C GLY A 81 4.64 7.33 -6.23
N THR A 82 3.91 7.28 -5.11
CA THR A 82 3.02 6.17 -4.77
C THR A 82 1.63 6.64 -4.38
N ALA A 83 0.64 5.79 -4.58
CA ALA A 83 -0.73 5.99 -4.13
C ALA A 83 -1.40 4.65 -3.87
N GLY A 84 -2.46 4.64 -3.08
CA GLY A 84 -3.23 3.43 -2.87
C GLY A 84 -4.13 3.47 -1.65
N PHE A 85 -4.76 2.32 -1.39
CA PHE A 85 -5.62 2.12 -0.23
C PHE A 85 -5.70 0.62 0.12
N GLY A 86 -5.92 0.35 1.40
CA GLY A 86 -6.01 -1.00 1.94
C GLY A 86 -5.52 -1.08 3.37
N PHE A 87 -4.99 -2.23 3.75
CA PHE A 87 -4.55 -2.46 5.13
C PHE A 87 -3.07 -2.77 5.19
N TRP A 88 -2.41 -2.26 6.23
CA TRP A 88 -1.01 -2.55 6.52
C TRP A 88 -0.71 -2.49 8.03
N ASN A 89 0.44 -2.99 8.43
CA ASN A 89 0.88 -2.94 9.82
C ASN A 89 1.80 -1.75 10.13
N HIS A 90 1.89 -0.77 9.21
CA HIS A 90 2.76 0.39 9.31
C HIS A 90 4.18 0.01 9.77
N PRO A 91 4.95 -0.72 8.93
CA PRO A 91 6.22 -1.33 9.34
C PRO A 91 7.33 -0.33 9.61
N PHE A 92 7.20 0.90 9.12
CA PHE A 92 8.21 1.94 9.23
C PHE A 92 7.73 3.06 10.16
N SER A 93 8.60 3.53 11.03
CA SER A 93 8.39 4.72 11.85
C SER A 93 9.36 5.80 11.38
N PRO A 94 8.92 6.82 10.61
CA PRO A 94 9.79 7.87 10.09
C PRO A 94 10.52 8.65 11.19
N ASP A 95 9.92 8.69 12.38
CA ASP A 95 10.47 9.36 13.56
C ASP A 95 11.39 8.48 14.40
N ALA A 96 11.71 7.27 13.93
CA ALA A 96 12.55 6.28 14.61
C ALA A 96 12.13 5.93 16.06
N ARG A 97 10.91 6.29 16.46
CA ARG A 97 10.40 6.00 17.82
C ARG A 97 10.06 4.54 18.04
N ARG A 98 10.01 3.74 16.98
CA ARG A 98 9.72 2.30 17.05
C ARG A 98 10.72 1.53 16.20
N LEU A 99 11.04 0.32 16.64
CA LEU A 99 11.82 -0.59 15.82
C LEU A 99 11.02 -0.97 14.55
N PRO A 100 11.67 -1.01 13.39
CA PRO A 100 11.04 -1.48 12.16
C PRO A 100 10.44 -2.87 12.37
N ARG A 101 9.23 -3.08 11.86
CA ARG A 101 8.57 -4.39 11.87
C ARG A 101 8.67 -5.01 10.48
N LEU A 102 8.63 -6.33 10.43
CA LEU A 102 8.47 -7.01 9.15
C LEU A 102 7.09 -6.64 8.55
N PRO A 103 7.04 -6.30 7.25
CA PRO A 103 5.84 -5.76 6.65
C PRO A 103 4.74 -6.82 6.48
N ALA A 104 3.52 -6.38 6.70
CA ALA A 104 2.30 -7.09 6.33
C ALA A 104 1.32 -6.08 5.72
N ALA A 105 0.77 -6.42 4.57
CA ALA A 105 -0.17 -5.57 3.85
C ALA A 105 -1.11 -6.38 2.96
N ILE A 106 -2.29 -5.82 2.72
CA ILE A 106 -3.28 -6.29 1.76
C ILE A 106 -3.99 -5.06 1.18
N TRP A 107 -3.76 -4.75 -0.10
CA TRP A 107 -4.08 -3.45 -0.67
C TRP A 107 -4.22 -3.44 -2.19
N PHE A 108 -4.73 -2.33 -2.71
CA PHE A 108 -4.46 -1.84 -4.05
C PHE A 108 -3.38 -0.78 -3.96
N PHE A 109 -2.34 -0.91 -4.78
CA PHE A 109 -1.13 -0.10 -4.67
C PHE A 109 -0.62 0.32 -6.04
N PHE A 110 -0.38 1.60 -6.19
CA PHE A 110 0.26 2.19 -7.36
C PHE A 110 1.67 2.68 -7.01
N ALA A 111 2.59 2.46 -7.92
CA ALA A 111 3.94 3.00 -7.85
C ALA A 111 4.41 3.45 -9.24
N ALA A 112 4.77 4.73 -9.36
CA ALA A 112 5.38 5.24 -10.59
C ALA A 112 6.88 4.93 -10.65
N PRO A 113 7.50 4.76 -11.82
CA PRO A 113 8.95 4.79 -11.91
C PRO A 113 9.52 6.08 -11.26
N PRO A 114 10.65 6.03 -10.55
CA PRO A 114 11.64 4.96 -10.47
C PRO A 114 11.39 3.89 -9.41
N ASN A 115 10.17 3.79 -8.85
CA ASN A 115 9.85 2.68 -7.96
C ASN A 115 10.16 1.33 -8.61
N ASP A 116 10.76 0.41 -7.86
CA ASP A 116 10.99 -0.96 -8.27
C ASP A 116 10.85 -1.91 -7.07
N MET A 117 9.62 -2.31 -6.78
CA MET A 117 9.28 -3.27 -5.72
C MET A 117 8.83 -4.59 -6.36
N ARG A 118 9.80 -5.40 -6.81
CA ARG A 118 9.55 -6.69 -7.46
C ARG A 118 9.38 -7.79 -6.43
N LEU A 119 8.25 -7.81 -5.76
CA LEU A 119 7.97 -8.83 -4.76
C LEU A 119 7.51 -10.15 -5.39
N ALA A 120 6.76 -10.13 -6.49
CA ALA A 120 6.44 -11.32 -7.28
C ALA A 120 7.33 -11.43 -8.52
N LEU A 121 7.66 -12.68 -8.92
CA LEU A 121 8.64 -12.96 -9.98
C LEU A 121 8.28 -12.38 -11.35
N ASP A 122 7.00 -12.43 -11.69
CA ASP A 122 6.51 -12.11 -13.04
C ASP A 122 5.64 -10.85 -13.05
N VAL A 123 5.77 -10.00 -12.01
CA VAL A 123 5.09 -8.72 -11.89
C VAL A 123 6.12 -7.59 -11.84
N ALA A 124 5.89 -6.54 -12.63
CA ALA A 124 6.75 -5.36 -12.63
C ALA A 124 6.82 -4.72 -11.23
N GLY A 125 7.95 -4.12 -10.88
CA GLY A 125 8.14 -3.45 -9.59
C GLY A 125 7.36 -2.14 -9.44
N HIS A 126 6.69 -1.68 -10.49
CA HIS A 126 5.89 -0.45 -10.57
C HIS A 126 4.54 -0.74 -11.25
N GLY A 127 3.68 0.28 -11.34
CA GLY A 127 2.34 0.20 -11.92
C GLY A 127 1.24 0.02 -10.87
N TRP A 128 0.01 -0.14 -11.33
CA TRP A 128 -1.16 -0.40 -10.50
C TRP A 128 -1.27 -1.89 -10.19
N LYS A 129 -1.48 -2.26 -8.95
CA LYS A 129 -1.46 -3.65 -8.51
C LYS A 129 -2.51 -3.96 -7.45
N ALA A 130 -3.08 -5.15 -7.52
CA ALA A 130 -3.65 -5.86 -6.38
C ALA A 130 -2.53 -6.68 -5.72
N SER A 131 -2.37 -6.58 -4.40
CA SER A 131 -1.21 -7.20 -3.73
C SER A 131 -1.48 -7.58 -2.29
N THR A 132 -0.86 -8.66 -1.84
CA THR A 132 -0.71 -9.02 -0.43
C THR A 132 0.73 -9.44 -0.14
N LEU A 133 1.15 -9.15 1.07
CA LEU A 133 2.44 -9.51 1.66
C LEU A 133 2.23 -9.77 3.14
N ASP A 134 2.77 -10.86 3.67
CA ASP A 134 2.84 -11.08 5.12
C ASP A 134 4.20 -11.66 5.48
N ALA A 135 5.13 -10.79 5.83
CA ALA A 135 6.41 -11.16 6.41
C ALA A 135 6.42 -11.07 7.95
N ALA A 136 5.32 -10.61 8.57
CA ALA A 136 5.23 -10.37 10.00
C ALA A 136 4.92 -11.66 10.80
N HIS A 137 5.64 -12.76 10.50
CA HIS A 137 5.50 -14.02 11.22
C HIS A 137 6.84 -14.75 11.40
N LEU A 138 6.88 -15.72 12.32
CA LEU A 138 8.12 -16.39 12.76
C LEU A 138 8.91 -17.05 11.62
N ARG A 139 8.24 -17.67 10.62
CA ARG A 139 8.94 -18.32 9.49
C ARG A 139 9.67 -17.31 8.62
N ALA A 140 9.10 -16.13 8.40
CA ALA A 140 9.76 -15.05 7.66
C ALA A 140 10.88 -14.43 8.50
N ALA A 141 10.68 -14.24 9.81
CA ALA A 141 11.72 -13.78 10.73
C ALA A 141 12.93 -14.74 10.77
N ALA A 142 12.70 -16.04 10.69
CA ALA A 142 13.76 -17.04 10.63
C ALA A 142 14.65 -16.96 9.38
N LEU A 143 14.20 -16.28 8.31
CA LEU A 143 15.03 -16.00 7.15
C LEU A 143 16.00 -14.83 7.36
N ALA A 144 15.75 -13.95 8.32
CA ALA A 144 16.53 -12.74 8.52
C ALA A 144 18.04 -12.96 8.66
N PRO A 145 18.53 -13.95 9.44
CA PRO A 145 19.97 -14.21 9.57
C PRO A 145 20.63 -14.64 8.24
N THR A 146 19.87 -15.31 7.34
CA THR A 146 20.38 -15.82 6.06
C THR A 146 20.15 -14.84 4.91
N ALA A 147 19.36 -13.78 5.12
CA ALA A 147 18.98 -12.84 4.08
C ALA A 147 20.15 -12.22 3.32
N PRO A 148 21.25 -11.75 3.97
CA PRO A 148 22.40 -11.19 3.22
C PRO A 148 23.03 -12.20 2.25
N ALA A 149 23.23 -13.45 2.67
CA ALA A 149 23.78 -14.49 1.82
C ALA A 149 22.82 -14.85 0.67
N LEU A 150 21.53 -14.97 0.96
CA LEU A 150 20.51 -15.22 -0.07
C LEU A 150 20.43 -14.09 -1.09
N MET A 151 20.49 -12.84 -0.66
CA MET A 151 20.51 -11.67 -1.53
C MET A 151 21.73 -11.66 -2.45
N LEU A 152 22.91 -12.02 -1.93
CA LEU A 152 24.12 -12.14 -2.73
C LEU A 152 24.01 -13.24 -3.78
N LEU A 153 23.54 -14.43 -3.40
CA LEU A 153 23.30 -15.54 -4.33
C LEU A 153 22.27 -15.18 -5.41
N MET A 154 21.24 -14.42 -5.06
CA MET A 154 20.21 -13.99 -6.00
C MET A 154 20.69 -12.92 -7.00
N ARG A 155 21.91 -12.40 -6.90
CA ARG A 155 22.51 -11.57 -7.95
C ARG A 155 22.80 -12.37 -9.22
N ALA A 156 23.02 -13.69 -9.10
CA ALA A 156 23.12 -14.57 -10.26
C ALA A 156 21.71 -14.86 -10.82
N PRO A 157 21.42 -14.55 -12.11
CA PRO A 157 20.08 -14.68 -12.68
C PRO A 157 19.47 -16.07 -12.59
N SER A 158 20.31 -17.11 -12.74
CA SER A 158 19.91 -18.53 -12.64
C SER A 158 19.45 -18.91 -11.24
N LEU A 159 20.11 -18.37 -10.20
CA LEU A 159 19.76 -18.61 -8.81
C LEU A 159 18.60 -17.74 -8.33
N TYR A 160 18.45 -16.53 -8.86
CA TYR A 160 17.38 -15.63 -8.49
C TYR A 160 16.00 -16.27 -8.59
N ARG A 161 15.64 -16.74 -9.80
CA ARG A 161 14.32 -17.37 -10.02
C ARG A 161 14.12 -18.62 -9.16
N ARG A 162 15.17 -19.42 -8.97
CA ARG A 162 15.11 -20.66 -8.18
C ARG A 162 14.91 -20.40 -6.69
N LEU A 163 15.67 -19.46 -6.13
CA LEU A 163 15.61 -19.12 -4.70
C LEU A 163 14.34 -18.34 -4.40
N TRP A 164 14.02 -17.33 -5.23
CA TRP A 164 12.85 -16.50 -4.98
C TRP A 164 11.53 -17.27 -5.03
N ARG A 165 11.41 -18.25 -5.93
CA ARG A 165 10.24 -19.16 -5.93
C ARG A 165 10.03 -19.90 -4.61
N ARG A 166 11.08 -20.10 -3.82
CA ARG A 166 11.01 -20.75 -2.49
C ARG A 166 10.77 -19.75 -1.36
N ILE A 167 11.28 -18.54 -1.51
CA ILE A 167 11.19 -17.47 -0.49
C ILE A 167 9.83 -16.75 -0.58
N GLN A 168 9.35 -16.47 -1.77
CA GLN A 168 8.10 -15.75 -2.01
C GLN A 168 6.89 -16.36 -1.25
N PRO A 169 6.66 -17.68 -1.24
CA PRO A 169 5.59 -18.29 -0.43
C PRO A 169 5.80 -18.14 1.09
N ILE A 170 7.04 -18.10 1.55
CA ILE A 170 7.34 -17.88 2.97
C ILE A 170 6.96 -16.44 3.36
N LEU A 171 7.20 -15.46 2.51
CA LEU A 171 6.79 -14.07 2.70
C LEU A 171 5.31 -13.85 2.35
N LYS A 172 4.60 -14.89 1.90
CA LYS A 172 3.20 -14.87 1.50
C LYS A 172 2.88 -13.75 0.50
N VAL A 173 3.73 -13.58 -0.49
CA VAL A 173 3.56 -12.59 -1.53
C VAL A 173 2.66 -13.11 -2.64
N SER A 174 1.60 -12.37 -2.93
CA SER A 174 0.82 -12.48 -4.18
C SER A 174 0.60 -11.09 -4.75
N GLU A 175 0.88 -10.93 -6.03
CA GLU A 175 0.66 -9.67 -6.74
C GLU A 175 0.08 -9.94 -8.12
N ARG A 176 -0.77 -9.04 -8.58
CA ARG A 176 -1.23 -8.97 -9.96
C ARG A 176 -1.17 -7.53 -10.45
N ALA A 177 -0.51 -7.32 -11.58
CA ALA A 177 -0.57 -6.04 -12.28
C ALA A 177 -1.99 -5.82 -12.84
N LEU A 178 -2.51 -4.63 -12.65
CA LEU A 178 -3.77 -4.15 -13.18
C LEU A 178 -3.48 -3.17 -14.32
N ASP A 179 -4.46 -2.96 -15.18
CA ASP A 179 -4.36 -1.91 -16.20
C ASP A 179 -4.27 -0.55 -15.48
N PRO A 180 -3.24 0.27 -15.73
CA PRO A 180 -3.12 1.60 -15.15
C PRO A 180 -4.29 2.53 -15.51
N ALA A 181 -4.98 2.30 -16.62
CA ALA A 181 -6.15 3.06 -17.03
C ALA A 181 -7.27 2.99 -15.98
N LEU A 182 -7.43 1.84 -15.30
CA LEU A 182 -8.42 1.67 -14.24
C LEU A 182 -8.26 2.69 -13.11
N LEU A 183 -7.05 3.13 -12.81
CA LEU A 183 -6.85 4.15 -11.78
C LEU A 183 -7.28 5.55 -12.25
N GLY A 184 -7.28 5.80 -13.57
CA GLY A 184 -7.71 7.07 -14.18
C GLY A 184 -9.22 7.25 -14.27
N GLU A 185 -9.99 6.21 -14.01
CA GLU A 185 -11.44 6.19 -14.08
C GLU A 185 -12.06 5.75 -12.75
N ARG A 186 -13.30 6.16 -12.51
CA ARG A 186 -14.02 5.84 -11.28
C ARG A 186 -14.45 4.38 -11.26
N HIS A 187 -13.86 3.60 -10.37
CA HIS A 187 -14.15 2.18 -10.20
C HIS A 187 -14.40 1.82 -8.73
N THR A 188 -15.11 0.72 -8.52
CA THR A 188 -15.29 0.11 -7.20
C THR A 188 -14.28 -1.01 -7.00
N TYR A 189 -13.41 -0.84 -6.03
CA TYR A 189 -12.37 -1.79 -5.62
C TYR A 189 -12.80 -2.53 -4.37
N ARG A 190 -12.76 -3.87 -4.40
CA ARG A 190 -13.12 -4.70 -3.25
C ARG A 190 -12.03 -5.69 -2.89
N ILE A 191 -11.81 -5.86 -1.59
CA ILE A 191 -10.97 -6.92 -1.03
C ILE A 191 -11.83 -7.75 -0.09
N ASP A 192 -12.00 -9.03 -0.38
CA ASP A 192 -12.49 -10.03 0.54
C ASP A 192 -11.28 -10.65 1.25
N TRP A 193 -11.01 -10.20 2.46
CA TRP A 193 -9.89 -10.66 3.28
C TRP A 193 -10.37 -11.81 4.18
N LEU A 194 -10.06 -13.04 3.79
CA LEU A 194 -10.51 -14.28 4.44
C LEU A 194 -9.43 -14.81 5.40
N LYS A 195 -9.80 -15.75 6.27
CA LYS A 195 -8.84 -16.40 7.18
C LYS A 195 -7.76 -17.18 6.45
N ASP A 196 -8.09 -17.80 5.33
CA ASP A 196 -7.22 -18.72 4.58
C ASP A 196 -6.96 -18.26 3.13
N GLY A 197 -7.04 -16.96 2.88
CA GLY A 197 -6.78 -16.39 1.56
C GLY A 197 -7.39 -15.01 1.41
N ALA A 198 -7.31 -14.47 0.20
CA ALA A 198 -7.92 -13.18 -0.11
C ALA A 198 -8.29 -13.07 -1.58
N ARG A 199 -9.29 -12.26 -1.89
CA ARG A 199 -9.76 -12.01 -3.25
C ARG A 199 -9.89 -10.52 -3.50
N TRP A 200 -9.42 -10.06 -4.65
CA TRP A 200 -9.54 -8.67 -5.09
C TRP A 200 -10.46 -8.58 -6.30
N TYR A 201 -11.28 -7.57 -6.31
CA TYR A 201 -12.23 -7.31 -7.39
C TYR A 201 -12.16 -5.85 -7.82
N VAL A 202 -12.38 -5.59 -9.10
CA VAL A 202 -12.66 -4.27 -9.67
C VAL A 202 -13.98 -4.38 -10.40
N ASP A 203 -14.97 -3.56 -10.04
CA ASP A 203 -16.35 -3.59 -10.56
C ASP A 203 -16.95 -5.01 -10.55
N ASP A 204 -16.82 -5.69 -9.39
CA ASP A 204 -17.24 -7.08 -9.15
C ASP A 204 -16.51 -8.15 -9.97
N ARG A 205 -15.59 -7.76 -10.84
CA ARG A 205 -14.75 -8.70 -11.59
C ARG A 205 -13.55 -9.13 -10.74
N LEU A 206 -13.40 -10.43 -10.52
CA LEU A 206 -12.24 -11.01 -9.82
C LEU A 206 -10.95 -10.70 -10.60
N VAL A 207 -10.03 -9.99 -9.98
CA VAL A 207 -8.72 -9.63 -10.58
C VAL A 207 -7.55 -10.39 -9.96
N LEU A 208 -7.64 -10.77 -8.68
CA LEU A 208 -6.64 -11.59 -8.02
C LEU A 208 -7.31 -12.50 -6.98
N GLU A 209 -6.92 -13.76 -6.96
CA GLU A 209 -7.18 -14.68 -5.84
C GLU A 209 -5.83 -15.14 -5.29
N SER A 210 -5.67 -15.08 -3.97
CA SER A 210 -4.45 -15.44 -3.27
C SER A 210 -4.73 -16.48 -2.20
N PRO A 211 -3.90 -17.54 -2.09
CA PRO A 211 -3.96 -18.48 -0.97
C PRO A 211 -3.33 -17.88 0.31
N TYR A 212 -2.88 -16.62 0.25
CA TYR A 212 -2.24 -15.96 1.37
C TYR A 212 -3.14 -14.88 1.96
N SER A 213 -3.13 -14.82 3.29
CA SER A 213 -3.87 -13.85 4.09
C SER A 213 -2.97 -13.38 5.24
N PRO A 214 -2.75 -12.08 5.42
CA PRO A 214 -2.14 -11.56 6.64
C PRO A 214 -2.99 -11.96 7.85
N ARG A 215 -2.35 -12.44 8.92
CA ARG A 215 -3.05 -12.93 10.11
C ARG A 215 -3.00 -11.96 11.29
N GLY A 216 -2.06 -11.02 11.27
CA GLY A 216 -1.95 -9.98 12.29
C GLY A 216 -3.01 -8.89 12.11
N ALA A 217 -3.26 -8.14 13.18
CA ALA A 217 -4.10 -6.96 13.07
C ALA A 217 -3.42 -5.90 12.21
N LEU A 218 -4.18 -5.32 11.27
CA LEU A 218 -3.75 -4.25 10.38
C LEU A 218 -4.65 -3.01 10.57
N GLY A 219 -4.18 -1.87 10.08
CA GLY A 219 -4.95 -0.63 10.00
C GLY A 219 -5.23 -0.26 8.56
N PHE A 220 -6.35 0.40 8.32
CA PHE A 220 -6.67 0.95 7.01
C PHE A 220 -5.83 2.20 6.74
N VAL A 221 -5.40 2.36 5.50
CA VAL A 221 -4.70 3.54 5.01
C VAL A 221 -5.15 3.85 3.58
N ALA A 222 -5.29 5.13 3.27
CA ALA A 222 -5.36 5.64 1.91
C ALA A 222 -4.38 6.81 1.79
N TRP A 223 -3.59 6.85 0.72
CA TRP A 223 -2.51 7.84 0.59
C TRP A 223 -2.17 8.17 -0.85
N ILE A 224 -1.54 9.32 -0.99
CA ILE A 224 -0.78 9.74 -2.18
C ILE A 224 0.48 10.47 -1.71
N ASP A 225 1.62 10.15 -2.31
CA ASP A 225 2.88 10.81 -2.03
C ASP A 225 3.79 10.87 -3.28
N ASN A 226 4.92 11.57 -3.16
CA ASN A 226 5.95 11.64 -4.19
C ASN A 226 7.21 10.84 -3.84
N GLN A 227 7.10 9.89 -2.94
CA GLN A 227 8.21 9.01 -2.58
C GLN A 227 8.38 7.87 -3.61
N TYR A 228 9.60 7.43 -3.79
CA TYR A 228 9.87 6.14 -4.44
C TYR A 228 10.66 5.22 -3.54
N ALA A 229 10.44 3.92 -3.71
CA ALA A 229 11.19 2.87 -3.06
C ALA A 229 11.67 1.84 -4.09
N VAL A 230 12.90 1.39 -3.91
CA VAL A 230 13.47 0.25 -4.63
C VAL A 230 13.71 -0.85 -3.62
N ALA A 231 13.04 -1.98 -3.80
CA ALA A 231 13.17 -3.16 -2.96
C ALA A 231 13.14 -4.41 -3.83
N VAL A 232 14.31 -4.78 -4.35
CA VAL A 232 14.46 -5.95 -5.20
C VAL A 232 15.07 -7.09 -4.40
N PRO A 233 14.53 -8.32 -4.50
CA PRO A 233 14.98 -9.46 -3.68
C PRO A 233 16.47 -9.79 -3.76
N LYS A 234 17.16 -9.39 -4.82
CA LYS A 234 18.62 -9.55 -4.99
C LYS A 234 19.46 -8.49 -4.24
N GLY A 235 18.89 -7.85 -3.23
CA GLY A 235 19.60 -6.94 -2.35
C GLY A 235 19.87 -5.55 -2.95
N ILE A 236 19.01 -5.10 -3.85
CA ILE A 236 19.04 -3.73 -4.34
C ILE A 236 17.96 -2.98 -3.58
N PHE A 237 18.39 -2.02 -2.76
CA PHE A 237 17.52 -1.16 -1.97
C PHE A 237 17.82 0.31 -2.27
N GLY A 238 16.78 1.10 -2.28
CA GLY A 238 16.88 2.54 -2.44
C GLY A 238 15.56 3.21 -2.09
N TRP A 239 15.62 4.48 -1.77
CA TRP A 239 14.44 5.32 -1.59
C TRP A 239 14.80 6.76 -1.89
N GLY A 240 13.82 7.56 -2.20
CA GLY A 240 14.00 8.98 -2.44
C GLY A 240 12.70 9.67 -2.82
N ILE A 241 12.83 10.89 -3.29
CA ILE A 241 11.73 11.76 -3.64
C ILE A 241 11.72 11.97 -5.15
N THR A 242 10.56 11.80 -5.77
CA THR A 242 10.34 12.16 -7.17
C THR A 242 9.85 13.60 -7.25
N PRO A 243 10.47 14.47 -8.06
CA PRO A 243 9.98 15.81 -8.25
C PRO A 243 8.54 15.85 -8.79
N LEU A 244 7.70 16.69 -8.20
CA LEU A 244 6.35 16.94 -8.69
C LEU A 244 6.35 18.16 -9.63
N THR A 245 6.05 17.91 -10.89
CA THR A 245 5.94 18.98 -11.91
C THR A 245 4.52 19.51 -12.06
N ARG A 246 3.54 18.82 -11.46
CA ARG A 246 2.13 19.19 -11.44
C ARG A 246 1.42 18.64 -10.21
N ALA A 247 0.26 19.18 -9.91
CA ALA A 247 -0.64 18.62 -8.92
C ALA A 247 -1.11 17.23 -9.34
N GLN A 248 -1.32 16.36 -8.37
CA GLN A 248 -1.92 15.04 -8.55
C GLN A 248 -2.82 14.72 -7.36
N SER A 249 -3.90 14.01 -7.60
CA SER A 249 -4.93 13.72 -6.61
C SER A 249 -5.37 12.26 -6.67
N LEU A 250 -5.69 11.71 -5.52
CA LEU A 250 -6.45 10.49 -5.35
C LEU A 250 -7.81 10.87 -4.77
N HIS A 251 -8.87 10.46 -5.44
CA HIS A 251 -10.25 10.71 -5.08
C HIS A 251 -10.88 9.42 -4.58
N ILE A 252 -11.62 9.49 -3.48
CA ILE A 252 -12.32 8.35 -2.86
C ILE A 252 -13.73 8.82 -2.51
N ASP A 253 -14.76 8.25 -3.12
CA ASP A 253 -16.14 8.59 -2.81
C ASP A 253 -16.58 8.00 -1.47
N ASP A 254 -16.25 6.74 -1.26
CA ASP A 254 -16.63 6.04 -0.03
C ASP A 254 -15.62 4.94 0.35
N VAL A 255 -15.59 4.65 1.64
CA VAL A 255 -14.87 3.51 2.23
C VAL A 255 -15.86 2.72 3.08
N ARG A 256 -16.01 1.44 2.79
CA ARG A 256 -16.79 0.50 3.58
C ARG A 256 -15.93 -0.67 4.03
N ILE A 257 -15.92 -0.93 5.33
CA ILE A 257 -15.24 -2.08 5.94
C ILE A 257 -16.25 -2.80 6.82
N GLU A 258 -16.54 -4.06 6.51
CA GLU A 258 -17.56 -4.85 7.17
C GLU A 258 -17.10 -6.30 7.38
N PRO A 259 -17.57 -6.99 8.42
CA PRO A 259 -17.33 -8.44 8.59
C PRO A 259 -17.93 -9.23 7.43
N LEU A 260 -17.29 -10.36 7.09
CA LEU A 260 -17.79 -11.37 6.16
C LEU A 260 -18.41 -12.53 6.89
#